data_9e52ff27eb2fccfcf209e4eca5b42f68
#
_entry.id   9e52ff27eb2fccfcf209e4eca5b42f68
#
_cell.length_a   1.000
_cell.length_b   1.000
_cell.length_c   1.000
_cell.angle_alpha   90.00
_cell.angle_beta   90.00
_cell.angle_gamma   90.00
#
_symmetry.space_group_name_H-M   'P 1'
#
loop_
_entity.id
_entity.type
_entity.pdbx_description
1 polymer ?
#
loop_
_entity_poly.entity_id
_entity_poly.type
_entity_poly.pdbx_seq_one_letter_code
_entity_poly.pdbx_strand_id
1 'polypeptide(L)'
;MFYIRVDIIKGMNENLFELFGEVFVTDFSITGDDYKKIIDLGEYGQFETYSLFPGIVLAFIDINLQNHENVYVEEKLSSRLLMINHCLDGRYAYSVGDDEIIYFGKGDLCINIYDMTKTCSDFPLGFYNGLEIFIDVDMANDYVKQYIPDFDLIEFYELLKKSQGYVLLRSNNKIDHVIGELYHVDNRIKLSYFKLKCLELLLFFSITNFDVHENISLTKQQVKIVDDVKNELINDLESKITIDELADNYGISKTTLKKCFKKVHGKPIFKWRKEYKLEYACKLIEGGSYTISEISKMVGYSSPSKFTQAFKEYIGCT
;
A
#
# COMPACT_ATOMS: atom_id res chain seq x y z
N MET A 1 0.52 6.76 -18.22
CA MET A 1 0.63 5.30 -18.08
C MET A 1 2.12 5.04 -17.90
N PHE A 2 2.58 4.92 -16.65
CA PHE A 2 3.98 4.66 -16.35
C PHE A 2 4.13 3.17 -16.09
N TYR A 3 5.04 2.56 -16.79
CA TYR A 3 5.47 1.20 -16.57
C TYR A 3 6.87 1.26 -15.97
N ILE A 4 7.11 0.72 -14.80
CA ILE A 4 8.44 0.55 -14.26
C ILE A 4 8.91 -0.85 -14.66
N ARG A 5 9.81 -0.94 -15.64
CA ARG A 5 10.50 -2.18 -15.97
C ARG A 5 11.76 -2.25 -15.15
N VAL A 6 11.75 -3.07 -14.13
CA VAL A 6 12.93 -3.33 -13.33
C VAL A 6 13.53 -4.65 -13.80
N ASP A 7 14.49 -4.59 -14.71
CA ASP A 7 15.40 -5.71 -15.00
C ASP A 7 16.34 -5.91 -13.79
N ILE A 8 15.77 -6.29 -12.65
CA ILE A 8 16.49 -6.49 -11.38
C ILE A 8 17.32 -7.79 -11.40
N ILE A 9 17.35 -8.53 -12.49
CA ILE A 9 17.54 -9.98 -12.53
C ILE A 9 18.96 -10.47 -12.72
N LYS A 10 19.93 -9.63 -13.00
CA LYS A 10 21.30 -10.14 -13.17
C LYS A 10 22.06 -10.16 -11.85
N GLY A 11 21.88 -11.20 -11.03
CA GLY A 11 22.75 -11.46 -9.89
C GLY A 11 22.14 -11.92 -8.57
N MET A 12 20.83 -12.12 -8.49
CA MET A 12 20.19 -12.88 -7.41
C MET A 12 19.45 -14.04 -8.05
N ASN A 13 19.21 -15.12 -7.32
CA ASN A 13 18.54 -16.30 -7.84
C ASN A 13 17.45 -15.92 -8.83
N GLU A 14 17.64 -16.22 -10.10
CA GLU A 14 16.93 -15.64 -11.26
C GLU A 14 15.40 -15.63 -11.15
N ASN A 15 14.84 -16.49 -10.28
CA ASN A 15 13.39 -16.68 -10.15
C ASN A 15 12.67 -15.69 -9.22
N LEU A 16 13.35 -15.05 -8.26
CA LEU A 16 12.68 -14.14 -7.29
C LEU A 16 12.68 -12.69 -7.74
N PHE A 17 13.54 -12.33 -8.68
CA PHE A 17 13.65 -10.96 -9.20
C PHE A 17 12.84 -10.71 -10.48
N GLU A 18 12.43 -11.76 -11.18
CA GLU A 18 11.31 -11.66 -12.12
C GLU A 18 10.00 -11.20 -11.43
N LEU A 19 9.98 -11.22 -10.08
CA LEU A 19 8.86 -10.82 -9.24
C LEU A 19 8.54 -9.33 -9.21
N PHE A 20 9.53 -8.48 -9.34
CA PHE A 20 9.30 -7.04 -9.40
C PHE A 20 9.05 -6.63 -10.85
N GLY A 21 7.96 -7.10 -11.45
CA GLY A 21 7.57 -6.86 -12.82
C GLY A 21 7.88 -5.46 -13.35
N GLU A 22 7.72 -5.26 -14.61
CA GLU A 22 8.05 -4.02 -15.32
C GLU A 22 7.51 -2.76 -14.60
N VAL A 23 8.30 -2.17 -13.71
CA VAL A 23 8.09 -0.80 -13.24
C VAL A 23 8.82 0.09 -14.23
N PHE A 24 8.13 0.82 -15.07
CA PHE A 24 8.77 1.72 -16.05
C PHE A 24 9.15 3.04 -15.38
N VAL A 25 10.28 3.09 -14.73
CA VAL A 25 11.05 4.31 -14.53
C VAL A 25 12.17 4.27 -15.57
N THR A 26 12.25 5.28 -16.41
CA THR A 26 13.27 5.37 -17.46
C THR A 26 14.67 5.56 -16.90
N ASP A 27 14.78 6.09 -15.67
CA ASP A 27 16.03 6.37 -14.98
C ASP A 27 16.01 5.76 -13.58
N PHE A 28 16.53 4.55 -13.43
CA PHE A 28 16.75 3.93 -12.13
C PHE A 28 18.19 3.43 -12.02
N SER A 29 18.70 3.34 -10.79
CA SER A 29 20.00 2.74 -10.51
C SER A 29 19.89 1.60 -9.51
N ILE A 30 20.73 0.58 -9.66
CA ILE A 30 20.85 -0.53 -8.69
C ILE A 30 22.26 -0.53 -8.14
N THR A 31 22.36 -0.45 -6.83
CA THR A 31 23.63 -0.55 -6.08
C THR A 31 23.53 -1.58 -4.98
N GLY A 32 24.66 -2.10 -4.53
CA GLY A 32 24.72 -3.06 -3.43
C GLY A 32 25.53 -4.31 -3.74
N ASP A 33 25.31 -5.35 -2.94
CA ASP A 33 25.99 -6.65 -3.01
C ASP A 33 25.01 -7.82 -3.14
N ASP A 34 25.48 -9.06 -2.93
CA ASP A 34 24.66 -10.27 -3.04
C ASP A 34 23.55 -10.37 -1.98
N TYR A 35 23.69 -9.65 -0.86
CA TYR A 35 22.75 -9.73 0.26
C TYR A 35 21.84 -8.51 0.38
N LYS A 36 22.32 -7.35 -0.09
CA LYS A 36 21.60 -6.10 -0.01
C LYS A 36 21.64 -5.39 -1.35
N LYS A 37 20.49 -4.94 -1.85
CA LYS A 37 20.42 -4.06 -3.01
C LYS A 37 19.58 -2.83 -2.70
N ILE A 38 19.94 -1.71 -3.29
CA ILE A 38 19.18 -0.47 -3.29
C ILE A 38 18.80 -0.21 -4.74
N ILE A 39 17.52 -0.05 -4.99
CA ILE A 39 16.94 0.30 -6.27
C ILE A 39 16.42 1.71 -6.10
N ASP A 40 17.13 2.66 -6.68
CA ASP A 40 16.79 4.07 -6.64
C ASP A 40 15.96 4.42 -7.87
N LEU A 41 14.75 4.93 -7.65
CA LEU A 41 13.78 5.34 -8.67
C LEU A 41 13.76 6.87 -8.87
N GLY A 42 14.78 7.58 -8.40
CA GLY A 42 14.86 9.04 -8.46
C GLY A 42 13.75 9.71 -7.66
N GLU A 43 12.99 10.59 -8.29
CA GLU A 43 11.90 11.34 -7.63
C GLU A 43 10.72 10.45 -7.17
N TYR A 44 10.62 9.23 -7.67
CA TYR A 44 9.55 8.28 -7.31
C TYR A 44 9.85 7.46 -6.06
N GLY A 45 11.08 7.54 -5.50
CA GLY A 45 11.45 6.87 -4.26
C GLY A 45 12.49 5.76 -4.44
N GLN A 46 12.46 4.77 -3.56
CA GLN A 46 13.45 3.68 -3.57
C GLN A 46 12.93 2.39 -2.97
N PHE A 47 13.60 1.29 -3.33
CA PHE A 47 13.49 -0.01 -2.67
C PHE A 47 14.84 -0.39 -2.06
N GLU A 48 14.84 -0.86 -0.82
CA GLU A 48 16.01 -1.45 -0.17
C GLU A 48 15.72 -2.93 0.12
N THR A 49 16.39 -3.85 -0.58
CA THR A 49 16.10 -5.29 -0.50
C THR A 49 17.21 -6.06 0.19
N TYR A 50 16.81 -7.12 0.91
CA TYR A 50 17.69 -8.02 1.64
C TYR A 50 17.34 -9.47 1.33
N SER A 51 18.29 -10.23 0.79
CA SER A 51 18.20 -11.69 0.65
C SER A 51 18.40 -12.35 2.00
N LEU A 52 17.33 -12.84 2.61
CA LEU A 52 17.39 -13.41 3.96
C LEU A 52 17.76 -14.88 3.93
N PHE A 53 17.06 -15.67 3.14
CA PHE A 53 17.21 -17.11 3.00
C PHE A 53 16.96 -17.52 1.54
N PRO A 54 17.32 -18.75 1.13
CA PRO A 54 16.89 -19.25 -0.16
C PRO A 54 15.36 -19.11 -0.30
N GLY A 55 14.92 -18.42 -1.33
CA GLY A 55 13.51 -18.17 -1.58
C GLY A 55 12.87 -17.10 -0.70
N ILE A 56 13.59 -16.37 0.17
CA ILE A 56 13.00 -15.32 1.03
C ILE A 56 13.78 -14.01 0.88
N VAL A 57 13.05 -12.96 0.48
CA VAL A 57 13.55 -11.59 0.35
C VAL A 57 12.70 -10.63 1.15
N LEU A 58 13.34 -9.77 1.94
CA LEU A 58 12.71 -8.61 2.61
C LEU A 58 13.00 -7.36 1.78
N ALA A 59 12.00 -6.55 1.52
CA ALA A 59 12.11 -5.26 0.87
C ALA A 59 11.52 -4.16 1.75
N PHE A 60 12.24 -3.06 1.92
CA PHE A 60 11.69 -1.80 2.39
C PHE A 60 11.35 -0.94 1.18
N ILE A 61 10.17 -0.40 1.18
CA ILE A 61 9.59 0.32 0.05
C ILE A 61 9.26 1.73 0.50
N ASP A 62 9.74 2.70 -0.25
CA ASP A 62 9.40 4.10 -0.09
C ASP A 62 9.08 4.66 -1.47
N ILE A 63 7.78 4.84 -1.76
CA ILE A 63 7.26 5.29 -3.05
C ILE A 63 6.52 6.60 -2.86
N ASN A 64 6.79 7.56 -3.74
CA ASN A 64 6.10 8.85 -3.82
C ASN A 64 5.70 9.14 -5.27
N LEU A 65 4.46 8.87 -5.59
CA LEU A 65 3.86 9.13 -6.90
C LEU A 65 3.01 10.39 -6.81
N GLN A 66 3.44 11.48 -7.40
CA GLN A 66 2.71 12.75 -7.37
C GLN A 66 1.40 12.71 -8.17
N ASN A 67 1.28 11.80 -9.12
CA ASN A 67 0.07 11.55 -9.91
C ASN A 67 -0.33 10.09 -9.74
N HIS A 68 -1.61 9.85 -9.42
CA HIS A 68 -2.18 8.51 -9.25
C HIS A 68 -2.10 7.71 -10.55
N GLU A 69 -1.08 6.92 -10.70
CA GLU A 69 -0.96 5.99 -11.80
C GLU A 69 -0.91 4.56 -11.26
N ASN A 70 -1.75 3.72 -11.84
CA ASN A 70 -1.78 2.30 -11.51
C ASN A 70 -0.47 1.66 -12.00
N VAL A 71 0.16 0.88 -11.14
CA VAL A 71 1.30 0.05 -11.50
C VAL A 71 0.76 -1.31 -11.94
N TYR A 72 0.96 -1.65 -13.20
CA TYR A 72 0.59 -2.95 -13.74
C TYR A 72 1.82 -3.84 -13.81
N VAL A 73 1.70 -5.04 -13.29
CA VAL A 73 2.74 -6.06 -13.34
C VAL A 73 2.25 -7.20 -14.23
N GLU A 74 2.95 -7.45 -15.32
CA GLU A 74 2.64 -8.53 -16.26
C GLU A 74 3.85 -9.47 -16.37
N GLU A 75 3.90 -10.52 -15.54
CA GLU A 75 4.75 -11.70 -15.82
C GLU A 75 4.16 -12.99 -15.24
N LYS A 76 4.43 -14.10 -15.94
CA LYS A 76 4.00 -15.43 -15.52
C LYS A 76 5.14 -16.10 -14.77
N LEU A 77 5.04 -16.15 -13.45
CA LEU A 77 5.94 -16.97 -12.65
C LEU A 77 5.40 -18.40 -12.53
N SER A 78 6.35 -19.34 -12.60
CA SER A 78 6.05 -20.77 -12.46
C SER A 78 6.03 -21.25 -11.02
N SER A 79 6.39 -20.38 -10.04
CA SER A 79 6.53 -20.70 -8.62
C SER A 79 5.34 -20.24 -7.78
N ARG A 80 5.14 -20.91 -6.64
CA ARG A 80 4.15 -20.52 -5.64
C ARG A 80 4.71 -19.39 -4.78
N LEU A 81 4.16 -18.20 -4.92
CA LEU A 81 4.64 -17.03 -4.21
C LEU A 81 3.67 -16.55 -3.15
N LEU A 82 4.21 -16.28 -1.96
CA LEU A 82 3.55 -15.55 -0.90
C LEU A 82 4.19 -14.17 -0.75
N MET A 83 3.36 -13.17 -0.54
CA MET A 83 3.78 -11.83 -0.16
C MET A 83 3.20 -11.49 1.21
N ILE A 84 4.05 -11.01 2.11
CA ILE A 84 3.68 -10.43 3.39
C ILE A 84 3.98 -8.95 3.29
N ASN A 85 2.97 -8.11 3.37
CA ASN A 85 3.09 -6.69 3.19
C ASN A 85 2.62 -5.95 4.45
N HIS A 86 3.44 -5.07 5.00
CA HIS A 86 3.10 -4.20 6.13
C HIS A 86 3.20 -2.74 5.72
N CYS A 87 2.10 -2.01 5.88
CA CYS A 87 2.04 -0.58 5.58
C CYS A 87 2.46 0.25 6.81
N LEU A 88 3.59 0.92 6.73
CA LEU A 88 4.05 1.87 7.76
C LEU A 88 3.34 3.21 7.64
N ASP A 89 3.21 3.71 6.40
CA ASP A 89 2.46 4.92 6.09
C ASP A 89 1.95 4.90 4.63
N GLY A 90 0.92 5.69 4.34
CA GLY A 90 0.27 5.66 3.03
C GLY A 90 -0.86 4.64 2.94
N ARG A 91 -1.14 4.20 1.73
CA ARG A 91 -2.11 3.13 1.41
C ARG A 91 -1.66 2.35 0.20
N TYR A 92 -1.94 1.07 0.26
CA TYR A 92 -1.71 0.13 -0.82
C TYR A 92 -3.03 -0.54 -1.21
N ALA A 93 -3.21 -0.74 -2.50
CA ALA A 93 -4.31 -1.49 -3.06
C ALA A 93 -3.79 -2.51 -4.07
N TYR A 94 -4.39 -3.69 -4.10
CA TYR A 94 -4.10 -4.67 -5.13
C TYR A 94 -5.35 -5.46 -5.52
N SER A 95 -5.37 -5.89 -6.79
CA SER A 95 -6.48 -6.68 -7.33
C SER A 95 -6.40 -8.13 -6.86
N VAL A 96 -7.55 -8.70 -6.51
CA VAL A 96 -7.72 -10.12 -6.21
C VAL A 96 -8.71 -10.71 -7.19
N GLY A 97 -8.24 -11.63 -8.01
CA GLY A 97 -9.05 -12.14 -9.09
C GLY A 97 -9.43 -11.03 -10.10
N ASP A 98 -10.59 -11.21 -10.75
CA ASP A 98 -10.97 -10.35 -11.88
C ASP A 98 -11.77 -9.11 -11.46
N ASP A 99 -12.40 -9.08 -10.27
CA ASP A 99 -13.36 -8.02 -9.91
C ASP A 99 -13.21 -7.43 -8.51
N GLU A 100 -12.27 -7.90 -7.72
CA GLU A 100 -12.10 -7.44 -6.33
C GLU A 100 -10.78 -6.72 -6.12
N ILE A 101 -10.80 -5.67 -5.28
CA ILE A 101 -9.63 -4.90 -4.88
C ILE A 101 -9.59 -4.81 -3.35
N ILE A 102 -8.43 -5.09 -2.78
CA ILE A 102 -8.16 -4.98 -1.36
C ILE A 102 -7.41 -3.68 -1.10
N TYR A 103 -7.81 -2.99 -0.04
CA TYR A 103 -7.15 -1.79 0.45
C TYR A 103 -6.66 -2.00 1.86
N PHE A 104 -5.39 -1.73 2.09
CA PHE A 104 -4.83 -1.69 3.43
C PHE A 104 -3.96 -0.44 3.64
N GLY A 105 -3.79 -0.04 4.87
CA GLY A 105 -3.12 1.21 5.23
C GLY A 105 -2.34 1.08 6.53
N LYS A 106 -1.97 2.21 7.08
CA LYS A 106 -1.07 2.33 8.23
C LYS A 106 -1.34 1.30 9.34
N GLY A 107 -0.33 0.48 9.64
CA GLY A 107 -0.34 -0.58 10.66
C GLY A 107 -1.00 -1.89 10.21
N ASP A 108 -1.59 -1.96 9.03
CA ASP A 108 -2.17 -3.21 8.51
C ASP A 108 -1.05 -4.14 7.99
N LEU A 109 -1.19 -5.43 8.23
CA LEU A 109 -0.37 -6.51 7.67
C LEU A 109 -1.22 -7.36 6.76
N CYS A 110 -0.87 -7.44 5.49
CA CYS A 110 -1.53 -8.30 4.51
C CYS A 110 -0.62 -9.49 4.15
N ILE A 111 -1.17 -10.69 4.17
CA ILE A 111 -0.54 -11.88 3.64
C ILE A 111 -1.36 -12.32 2.45
N ASN A 112 -0.77 -12.43 1.27
CA ASN A 112 -1.49 -12.83 0.07
C ASN A 112 -0.67 -13.77 -0.81
N ILE A 113 -1.40 -14.58 -1.58
CA ILE A 113 -0.83 -15.28 -2.73
C ILE A 113 -0.58 -14.22 -3.80
N TYR A 114 0.66 -14.17 -4.26
CA TYR A 114 1.03 -13.24 -5.31
C TYR A 114 0.89 -13.90 -6.68
N ASP A 115 -0.14 -13.51 -7.41
CA ASP A 115 -0.39 -13.96 -8.79
C ASP A 115 -0.18 -12.79 -9.75
N MET A 116 0.98 -12.75 -10.37
CA MET A 116 1.38 -11.66 -11.27
C MET A 116 0.51 -11.57 -12.53
N THR A 117 -0.21 -12.61 -12.89
CA THR A 117 -1.03 -12.59 -14.12
C THR A 117 -2.27 -11.69 -14.00
N LYS A 118 -2.61 -11.26 -12.78
CA LYS A 118 -3.87 -10.55 -12.47
C LYS A 118 -3.70 -9.40 -11.49
N THR A 119 -2.48 -9.09 -11.06
CA THR A 119 -2.25 -8.08 -10.03
C THR A 119 -2.06 -6.69 -10.64
N CYS A 120 -2.97 -5.79 -10.31
CA CYS A 120 -2.76 -4.35 -10.43
C CYS A 120 -2.54 -3.80 -9.02
N SER A 121 -1.42 -3.14 -8.80
CA SER A 121 -1.11 -2.42 -7.57
C SER A 121 -1.45 -0.95 -7.74
N ASP A 122 -2.00 -0.32 -6.69
CA ASP A 122 -2.32 1.11 -6.69
C ASP A 122 -1.97 1.73 -5.34
N PHE A 123 -1.59 3.00 -5.37
CA PHE A 123 -1.27 3.81 -4.20
C PHE A 123 -2.27 4.98 -4.09
N PRO A 124 -3.46 4.77 -3.50
CA PRO A 124 -4.57 5.74 -3.55
C PRO A 124 -4.27 7.12 -2.97
N LEU A 125 -3.22 7.24 -2.17
CA LEU A 125 -2.75 8.51 -1.61
C LEU A 125 -1.55 9.12 -2.37
N GLY A 126 -1.11 8.49 -3.45
CA GLY A 126 0.06 8.90 -4.21
C GLY A 126 1.40 8.60 -3.53
N PHE A 127 1.39 7.95 -2.37
CA PHE A 127 2.60 7.50 -1.68
C PHE A 127 2.36 6.22 -0.87
N TYR A 128 3.44 5.49 -0.66
CA TYR A 128 3.46 4.30 0.17
C TYR A 128 4.84 4.12 0.80
N ASN A 129 4.85 3.87 2.10
CA ASN A 129 6.03 3.48 2.86
C ASN A 129 5.71 2.22 3.66
N GLY A 130 6.55 1.19 3.53
CA GLY A 130 6.28 -0.08 4.18
C GLY A 130 7.39 -1.10 3.99
N LEU A 131 7.10 -2.33 4.35
CA LEU A 131 7.96 -3.47 4.05
C LEU A 131 7.15 -4.59 3.40
N GLU A 132 7.84 -5.35 2.57
CA GLU A 132 7.31 -6.56 1.93
C GLU A 132 8.29 -7.72 2.14
N ILE A 133 7.76 -8.90 2.44
CA ILE A 133 8.54 -10.14 2.46
C ILE A 133 7.98 -11.03 1.37
N PHE A 134 8.81 -11.33 0.39
CA PHE A 134 8.50 -12.25 -0.69
C PHE A 134 9.03 -13.63 -0.34
N ILE A 135 8.21 -14.65 -0.52
CA ILE A 135 8.54 -16.04 -0.21
C ILE A 135 8.19 -16.92 -1.42
N ASP A 136 9.21 -17.43 -2.08
CA ASP A 136 9.06 -18.58 -2.96
C ASP A 136 8.87 -19.83 -2.10
N VAL A 137 7.63 -20.31 -2.07
CA VAL A 137 7.23 -21.41 -1.19
C VAL A 137 8.00 -22.70 -1.48
N ASP A 138 8.24 -22.97 -2.75
CA ASP A 138 8.93 -24.20 -3.19
C ASP A 138 10.41 -24.19 -2.79
N MET A 139 11.08 -23.05 -2.89
CA MET A 139 12.46 -22.89 -2.48
C MET A 139 12.64 -22.78 -0.97
N ALA A 140 11.71 -22.10 -0.29
CA ALA A 140 11.88 -21.77 1.12
C ALA A 140 11.40 -22.86 2.09
N ASN A 141 10.47 -23.73 1.67
CA ASN A 141 9.79 -24.67 2.57
C ASN A 141 10.76 -25.55 3.37
N ASP A 142 11.66 -26.25 2.69
CA ASP A 142 12.60 -27.15 3.37
C ASP A 142 13.58 -26.39 4.26
N TYR A 143 13.92 -25.15 3.90
CA TYR A 143 14.78 -24.31 4.69
C TYR A 143 14.08 -23.82 5.96
N VAL A 144 12.84 -23.36 5.86
CA VAL A 144 12.04 -22.93 7.00
C VAL A 144 11.80 -24.06 7.99
N LYS A 145 11.53 -25.28 7.51
CA LYS A 145 11.38 -26.49 8.35
C LYS A 145 12.59 -26.84 9.20
N GLN A 146 13.80 -26.42 8.82
CA GLN A 146 14.99 -26.61 9.67
C GLN A 146 14.92 -25.80 10.98
N TYR A 147 14.20 -24.68 10.98
CA TYR A 147 14.05 -23.77 12.13
C TYR A 147 12.68 -23.88 12.80
N ILE A 148 11.65 -24.19 12.02
CA ILE A 148 10.25 -24.31 12.47
C ILE A 148 9.70 -25.64 11.92
N PRO A 149 10.03 -26.79 12.56
CA PRO A 149 9.71 -28.11 12.01
C PRO A 149 8.22 -28.36 11.82
N ASP A 150 7.37 -27.74 12.66
CA ASP A 150 5.91 -27.93 12.64
C ASP A 150 5.19 -26.93 11.69
N PHE A 151 5.93 -26.10 10.92
CA PHE A 151 5.36 -25.16 9.98
C PHE A 151 5.69 -25.54 8.53
N ASP A 152 4.65 -25.88 7.77
CA ASP A 152 4.75 -26.20 6.34
C ASP A 152 4.23 -25.03 5.51
N LEU A 153 5.14 -24.35 4.78
CA LEU A 153 4.78 -23.24 3.90
C LEU A 153 3.88 -23.66 2.74
N ILE A 154 4.00 -24.91 2.27
CA ILE A 154 3.16 -25.45 1.19
C ILE A 154 1.74 -25.62 1.70
N GLU A 155 1.56 -26.21 2.88
CA GLU A 155 0.23 -26.34 3.51
C GLU A 155 -0.38 -24.97 3.80
N PHE A 156 0.41 -24.03 4.28
CA PHE A 156 -0.03 -22.66 4.53
C PHE A 156 -0.48 -21.96 3.24
N TYR A 157 0.27 -22.10 2.15
CA TYR A 157 -0.11 -21.59 0.83
C TYR A 157 -1.43 -22.19 0.35
N GLU A 158 -1.59 -23.51 0.46
CA GLU A 158 -2.83 -24.18 0.03
C GLU A 158 -4.03 -23.81 0.92
N LEU A 159 -3.81 -23.53 2.20
CA LEU A 159 -4.84 -23.00 3.10
C LEU A 159 -5.33 -21.63 2.64
N LEU A 160 -4.41 -20.71 2.35
CA LEU A 160 -4.74 -19.38 1.81
C LEU A 160 -5.46 -19.49 0.47
N LYS A 161 -5.01 -20.39 -0.42
CA LYS A 161 -5.62 -20.60 -1.73
C LYS A 161 -7.05 -21.13 -1.66
N LYS A 162 -7.35 -21.98 -0.68
CA LYS A 162 -8.70 -22.50 -0.44
C LYS A 162 -9.63 -21.44 0.16
N SER A 163 -9.09 -20.41 0.79
CA SER A 163 -9.87 -19.30 1.31
C SER A 163 -10.10 -18.23 0.23
N GLN A 164 -9.60 -17.04 0.44
CA GLN A 164 -9.72 -15.92 -0.52
C GLN A 164 -8.38 -15.58 -1.20
N GLY A 165 -7.33 -16.37 -0.97
CA GLY A 165 -5.99 -16.09 -1.44
C GLY A 165 -5.25 -15.01 -0.64
N TYR A 166 -5.86 -14.47 0.41
CA TYR A 166 -5.25 -13.46 1.27
C TYR A 166 -5.82 -13.45 2.70
N VAL A 167 -5.05 -12.87 3.61
CA VAL A 167 -5.46 -12.53 4.98
C VAL A 167 -5.01 -11.11 5.28
N LEU A 168 -5.92 -10.30 5.82
CA LEU A 168 -5.59 -8.96 6.31
C LEU A 168 -5.71 -8.92 7.83
N LEU A 169 -4.59 -8.69 8.48
CA LEU A 169 -4.49 -8.49 9.92
C LEU A 169 -4.42 -6.99 10.20
N ARG A 170 -5.38 -6.50 10.97
CA ARG A 170 -5.37 -5.11 11.42
C ARG A 170 -4.30 -4.93 12.48
N SER A 171 -3.73 -3.72 12.53
CA SER A 171 -2.77 -3.31 13.56
C SER A 171 -3.18 -3.81 14.95
N ASN A 172 -2.29 -4.52 15.60
CA ASN A 172 -2.42 -4.97 16.97
C ASN A 172 -1.03 -5.07 17.63
N ASN A 173 -1.00 -5.04 18.97
CA ASN A 173 0.26 -4.97 19.72
C ASN A 173 1.27 -6.08 19.39
N LYS A 174 0.83 -7.27 18.96
CA LYS A 174 1.76 -8.37 18.62
C LYS A 174 2.42 -8.14 17.27
N ILE A 175 1.63 -7.77 16.26
CA ILE A 175 2.16 -7.46 14.92
C ILE A 175 3.05 -6.23 15.00
N ASP A 176 2.57 -5.17 15.65
CA ASP A 176 3.30 -3.91 15.79
C ASP A 176 4.65 -4.09 16.47
N HIS A 177 4.74 -5.01 17.45
CA HIS A 177 5.99 -5.33 18.13
C HIS A 177 6.99 -6.02 17.18
N VAL A 178 6.59 -7.10 16.51
CA VAL A 178 7.49 -7.88 15.64
C VAL A 178 7.94 -7.05 14.43
N ILE A 179 7.01 -6.39 13.78
CA ILE A 179 7.26 -5.63 12.55
C ILE A 179 7.91 -4.27 12.83
N GLY A 180 7.47 -3.58 13.89
CA GLY A 180 7.97 -2.25 14.24
C GLY A 180 9.48 -2.23 14.48
N GLU A 181 10.03 -3.32 15.04
CA GLU A 181 11.47 -3.45 15.27
C GLU A 181 12.28 -3.55 13.97
N LEU A 182 11.69 -4.01 12.85
CA LEU A 182 12.39 -4.10 11.57
C LEU A 182 12.78 -2.73 10.99
N TYR A 183 12.04 -1.67 11.33
CA TYR A 183 12.31 -0.32 10.83
C TYR A 183 13.46 0.40 11.57
N HIS A 184 13.86 -0.08 12.75
CA HIS A 184 14.82 0.61 13.62
C HIS A 184 15.99 -0.28 14.02
N VAL A 185 16.70 -0.85 13.05
CA VAL A 185 17.80 -1.80 13.27
C VAL A 185 19.16 -1.14 13.05
N ASP A 186 20.11 -1.37 13.99
CA ASP A 186 21.49 -0.95 13.81
C ASP A 186 22.12 -1.63 12.57
N ASN A 187 22.76 -0.83 11.73
CA ASN A 187 23.33 -1.30 10.46
C ASN A 187 24.28 -2.49 10.61
N ARG A 188 24.98 -2.59 11.75
CA ARG A 188 25.98 -3.65 12.03
C ARG A 188 25.37 -5.05 12.15
N ILE A 189 24.07 -5.13 12.47
CA ILE A 189 23.38 -6.39 12.74
C ILE A 189 22.17 -6.62 11.81
N LYS A 190 21.87 -5.67 10.90
CA LYS A 190 20.65 -5.67 10.09
C LYS A 190 20.31 -7.02 9.49
N LEU A 191 21.22 -7.61 8.72
CA LEU A 191 20.92 -8.86 8.01
C LEU A 191 20.58 -10.01 8.98
N SER A 192 21.37 -10.19 10.05
CA SER A 192 21.13 -11.23 11.05
C SER A 192 19.81 -10.97 11.80
N TYR A 193 19.55 -9.71 12.14
CA TYR A 193 18.33 -9.34 12.84
C TYR A 193 17.09 -9.57 11.97
N PHE A 194 17.14 -9.20 10.69
CA PHE A 194 16.06 -9.44 9.74
C PHE A 194 15.76 -10.93 9.55
N LYS A 195 16.81 -11.78 9.52
CA LYS A 195 16.64 -13.23 9.48
C LYS A 195 15.89 -13.77 10.70
N LEU A 196 16.28 -13.31 11.91
CA LEU A 196 15.61 -13.71 13.15
C LEU A 196 14.15 -13.25 13.18
N LYS A 197 13.88 -12.00 12.80
CA LYS A 197 12.51 -11.45 12.79
C LYS A 197 11.63 -12.08 11.72
N CYS A 198 12.18 -12.45 10.58
CA CYS A 198 11.46 -13.20 9.57
C CYS A 198 11.00 -14.57 10.12
N LEU A 199 11.91 -15.31 10.78
CA LEU A 199 11.56 -16.59 11.40
C LEU A 199 10.56 -16.42 12.54
N GLU A 200 10.67 -15.37 13.37
CA GLU A 200 9.70 -15.04 14.42
C GLU A 200 8.31 -14.77 13.83
N LEU A 201 8.24 -14.03 12.72
CA LEU A 201 6.98 -13.76 12.03
C LEU A 201 6.35 -15.03 11.48
N LEU A 202 7.14 -15.90 10.84
CA LEU A 202 6.68 -17.20 10.33
C LEU A 202 6.21 -18.12 11.48
N LEU A 203 6.94 -18.13 12.60
CA LEU A 203 6.54 -18.87 13.80
C LEU A 203 5.20 -18.32 14.35
N PHE A 204 5.02 -17.00 14.35
CA PHE A 204 3.74 -16.40 14.73
C PHE A 204 2.60 -16.87 13.82
N PHE A 205 2.83 -16.96 12.51
CA PHE A 205 1.83 -17.46 11.56
C PHE A 205 1.49 -18.93 11.78
N SER A 206 2.45 -19.76 12.18
CA SER A 206 2.21 -21.21 12.43
C SER A 206 1.18 -21.48 13.52
N ILE A 207 1.01 -20.54 14.48
CA ILE A 207 0.06 -20.67 15.60
C ILE A 207 -1.17 -19.75 15.47
N THR A 208 -1.24 -18.94 14.42
CA THR A 208 -2.34 -18.01 14.21
C THR A 208 -3.49 -18.73 13.50
N ASN A 209 -4.67 -18.71 14.12
CA ASN A 209 -5.87 -19.12 13.39
C ASN A 209 -6.32 -17.98 12.49
N PHE A 210 -6.14 -18.16 11.19
CA PHE A 210 -6.56 -17.19 10.18
C PHE A 210 -8.04 -17.41 9.85
N ASP A 211 -8.94 -17.06 10.80
CA ASP A 211 -10.37 -17.02 10.51
C ASP A 211 -10.68 -15.90 9.52
N VAL A 212 -10.89 -16.30 8.28
CA VAL A 212 -11.15 -15.39 7.15
C VAL A 212 -12.63 -15.00 7.15
N HIS A 213 -13.02 -14.03 7.99
CA HIS A 213 -14.46 -13.69 8.12
C HIS A 213 -14.88 -12.27 7.79
N GLU A 214 -13.98 -11.38 7.42
CA GLU A 214 -14.40 -10.08 6.88
C GLU A 214 -14.10 -10.01 5.39
N ASN A 215 -15.15 -9.88 4.58
CA ASN A 215 -15.00 -9.44 3.19
C ASN A 215 -14.51 -7.99 3.19
N ILE A 216 -13.19 -7.84 3.11
CA ILE A 216 -12.49 -6.55 3.14
C ILE A 216 -12.24 -5.98 1.75
N SER A 217 -12.50 -6.74 0.72
CA SER A 217 -12.38 -6.30 -0.68
C SER A 217 -13.50 -5.32 -1.07
N LEU A 218 -13.28 -4.60 -2.14
CA LEU A 218 -14.27 -3.81 -2.86
C LEU A 218 -14.35 -4.32 -4.29
N THR A 219 -15.55 -4.29 -4.87
CA THR A 219 -15.69 -4.57 -6.30
C THR A 219 -15.13 -3.39 -7.13
N LYS A 220 -14.69 -3.68 -8.36
CA LYS A 220 -14.27 -2.62 -9.31
C LYS A 220 -15.37 -1.56 -9.51
N GLN A 221 -16.64 -1.96 -9.49
CA GLN A 221 -17.76 -1.03 -9.56
C GLN A 221 -17.82 -0.11 -8.35
N GLN A 222 -17.61 -0.63 -7.13
CA GLN A 222 -17.57 0.19 -5.92
C GLN A 222 -16.38 1.16 -5.92
N VAL A 223 -15.22 0.72 -6.41
CA VAL A 223 -14.04 1.58 -6.56
C VAL A 223 -14.32 2.69 -7.57
N LYS A 224 -14.89 2.36 -8.72
CA LYS A 224 -15.29 3.35 -9.74
C LYS A 224 -16.24 4.40 -9.16
N ILE A 225 -17.26 3.99 -8.40
CA ILE A 225 -18.17 4.94 -7.73
C ILE A 225 -17.41 5.87 -6.78
N VAL A 226 -16.44 5.34 -6.01
CA VAL A 226 -15.62 6.17 -5.10
C VAL A 226 -14.77 7.17 -5.87
N ASP A 227 -14.19 6.80 -7.00
CA ASP A 227 -13.41 7.69 -7.86
C ASP A 227 -14.29 8.77 -8.50
N ASP A 228 -15.47 8.41 -9.00
CA ASP A 228 -16.44 9.34 -9.56
C ASP A 228 -16.89 10.36 -8.50
N VAL A 229 -17.21 9.90 -7.29
CA VAL A 229 -17.54 10.78 -6.13
C VAL A 229 -16.36 11.70 -5.78
N LYS A 230 -15.13 11.19 -5.75
CA LYS A 230 -13.93 11.99 -5.52
C LYS A 230 -13.81 13.09 -6.57
N ASN A 231 -13.96 12.74 -7.85
CA ASN A 231 -13.86 13.70 -8.96
C ASN A 231 -14.95 14.78 -8.89
N GLU A 232 -16.19 14.43 -8.57
CA GLU A 232 -17.27 15.39 -8.34
C GLU A 232 -16.92 16.37 -7.22
N LEU A 233 -16.38 15.87 -6.08
CA LEU A 233 -16.00 16.69 -4.94
C LEU A 233 -14.81 17.62 -5.21
N ILE A 234 -13.91 17.24 -6.12
CA ILE A 234 -12.75 18.05 -6.53
C ILE A 234 -13.15 19.12 -7.53
N ASN A 235 -13.99 18.77 -8.50
CA ASN A 235 -14.41 19.66 -9.58
C ASN A 235 -15.28 20.83 -9.09
N ASP A 236 -15.99 20.66 -7.99
CA ASP A 236 -16.78 21.73 -7.37
C ASP A 236 -16.47 21.83 -5.86
N LEU A 237 -15.43 22.59 -5.53
CA LEU A 237 -15.03 22.81 -4.15
C LEU A 237 -16.03 23.67 -3.37
N GLU A 238 -16.85 24.49 -4.04
CA GLU A 238 -17.85 25.34 -3.41
C GLU A 238 -19.15 24.58 -3.08
N SER A 239 -19.41 23.46 -3.77
CA SER A 239 -20.60 22.63 -3.57
C SER A 239 -20.83 22.31 -2.09
N LYS A 240 -22.11 22.34 -1.70
CA LYS A 240 -22.57 21.90 -0.38
C LYS A 240 -23.23 20.53 -0.42
N ILE A 241 -22.93 19.75 -1.45
CA ILE A 241 -23.50 18.41 -1.64
C ILE A 241 -23.36 17.56 -0.38
N THR A 242 -24.43 16.92 0.00
CA THR A 242 -24.50 16.02 1.15
C THR A 242 -24.12 14.59 0.76
N ILE A 243 -23.84 13.75 1.78
CA ILE A 243 -23.56 12.32 1.50
C ILE A 243 -24.83 11.61 1.00
N ASP A 244 -26.00 12.06 1.40
CA ASP A 244 -27.27 11.48 0.95
C ASP A 244 -27.46 11.75 -0.55
N GLU A 245 -27.28 12.99 -0.99
CA GLU A 245 -27.32 13.35 -2.42
C GLU A 245 -26.26 12.62 -3.24
N LEU A 246 -25.02 12.51 -2.75
CA LEU A 246 -23.97 11.71 -3.40
C LEU A 246 -24.39 10.23 -3.52
N ALA A 247 -24.91 9.64 -2.47
CA ALA A 247 -25.34 8.25 -2.47
C ALA A 247 -26.49 8.02 -3.47
N ASP A 248 -27.45 8.93 -3.53
CA ASP A 248 -28.59 8.89 -4.46
C ASP A 248 -28.10 9.06 -5.91
N ASN A 249 -27.19 10.02 -6.20
CA ASN A 249 -26.64 10.25 -7.54
C ASN A 249 -25.95 9.03 -8.13
N TYR A 250 -25.28 8.25 -7.30
CA TYR A 250 -24.50 7.06 -7.74
C TYR A 250 -25.23 5.73 -7.48
N GLY A 251 -26.48 5.75 -7.03
CA GLY A 251 -27.28 4.55 -6.82
C GLY A 251 -26.71 3.58 -5.77
N ILE A 252 -26.05 4.11 -4.74
CA ILE A 252 -25.42 3.34 -3.67
C ILE A 252 -25.96 3.77 -2.30
N SER A 253 -26.05 2.85 -1.33
CA SER A 253 -26.48 3.26 0.01
C SER A 253 -25.46 4.19 0.67
N LYS A 254 -25.92 5.18 1.44
CA LYS A 254 -25.06 6.08 2.24
C LYS A 254 -24.05 5.34 3.11
N THR A 255 -24.46 4.22 3.72
CA THR A 255 -23.58 3.40 4.56
C THR A 255 -22.48 2.74 3.73
N THR A 256 -22.85 2.18 2.58
CA THR A 256 -21.89 1.55 1.66
C THR A 256 -20.92 2.59 1.10
N LEU A 257 -21.42 3.75 0.64
CA LEU A 257 -20.56 4.83 0.13
C LEU A 257 -19.52 5.28 1.17
N LYS A 258 -19.95 5.53 2.42
CA LYS A 258 -19.02 5.89 3.51
C LYS A 258 -17.97 4.82 3.76
N LYS A 259 -18.39 3.55 3.77
CA LYS A 259 -17.50 2.39 3.99
C LYS A 259 -16.49 2.25 2.86
N CYS A 260 -16.94 2.29 1.60
CA CYS A 260 -16.08 2.19 0.43
C CYS A 260 -15.09 3.35 0.35
N PHE A 261 -15.57 4.60 0.48
CA PHE A 261 -14.71 5.78 0.44
C PHE A 261 -13.62 5.76 1.53
N LYS A 262 -14.00 5.38 2.76
CA LYS A 262 -13.01 5.24 3.84
C LYS A 262 -12.02 4.09 3.57
N LYS A 263 -12.46 3.00 2.94
CA LYS A 263 -11.55 1.91 2.55
C LYS A 263 -10.54 2.38 1.51
N VAL A 264 -10.95 3.09 0.48
CA VAL A 264 -10.06 3.60 -0.59
C VAL A 264 -9.12 4.69 -0.05
N HIS A 265 -9.66 5.73 0.59
CA HIS A 265 -8.90 6.93 0.96
C HIS A 265 -8.43 6.98 2.43
N GLY A 266 -8.74 5.96 3.23
CA GLY A 266 -8.36 5.92 4.65
C GLY A 266 -9.13 6.86 5.58
N LYS A 267 -9.91 7.80 5.03
CA LYS A 267 -10.57 8.88 5.76
C LYS A 267 -12.04 9.00 5.37
N PRO A 268 -12.92 9.45 6.28
CA PRO A 268 -14.30 9.79 5.94
C PRO A 268 -14.37 10.88 4.86
N ILE A 269 -15.40 10.85 4.00
CA ILE A 269 -15.57 11.72 2.81
C ILE A 269 -15.33 13.20 3.14
N PHE A 270 -16.00 13.74 4.15
CA PHE A 270 -15.87 15.18 4.47
C PHE A 270 -14.56 15.55 5.14
N LYS A 271 -13.92 14.61 5.88
CA LYS A 271 -12.57 14.84 6.40
C LYS A 271 -11.57 14.91 5.26
N TRP A 272 -11.66 13.96 4.34
CA TRP A 272 -10.84 13.92 3.13
C TRP A 272 -11.02 15.20 2.29
N ARG A 273 -12.27 15.61 2.04
CA ARG A 273 -12.58 16.84 1.29
C ARG A 273 -12.05 18.10 1.97
N LYS A 274 -12.16 18.20 3.32
CA LYS A 274 -11.59 19.33 4.07
C LYS A 274 -10.09 19.42 3.89
N GLU A 275 -9.38 18.31 4.02
CA GLU A 275 -7.94 18.25 3.86
C GLU A 275 -7.53 18.62 2.42
N TYR A 276 -8.17 18.03 1.41
CA TYR A 276 -7.93 18.38 0.00
C TYR A 276 -8.06 19.88 -0.28
N LYS A 277 -9.12 20.53 0.24
CA LYS A 277 -9.32 21.99 0.10
C LYS A 277 -8.16 22.79 0.71
N LEU A 278 -7.64 22.34 1.84
CA LEU A 278 -6.54 23.02 2.53
C LEU A 278 -5.20 22.78 1.83
N GLU A 279 -4.96 21.59 1.31
CA GLU A 279 -3.81 21.28 0.46
C GLU A 279 -3.81 22.10 -0.83
N TYR A 280 -4.96 22.21 -1.48
CA TYR A 280 -5.11 23.06 -2.66
C TYR A 280 -4.87 24.54 -2.33
N ALA A 281 -5.35 25.00 -1.17
CA ALA A 281 -5.07 26.35 -0.69
C ALA A 281 -3.57 26.61 -0.45
N CYS A 282 -2.81 25.62 0.06
CA CYS A 282 -1.34 25.74 0.18
C CYS A 282 -0.70 26.05 -1.19
N LYS A 283 -1.06 25.29 -2.22
CA LYS A 283 -0.55 25.50 -3.59
C LYS A 283 -0.91 26.90 -4.14
N LEU A 284 -2.11 27.40 -3.87
CA LEU A 284 -2.54 28.74 -4.27
C LEU A 284 -1.77 29.85 -3.52
N ILE A 285 -1.48 29.64 -2.24
CA ILE A 285 -0.69 30.58 -1.42
C ILE A 285 0.76 30.63 -1.91
N GLU A 286 1.37 29.46 -2.14
CA GLU A 286 2.73 29.36 -2.66
C GLU A 286 2.88 30.01 -4.05
N GLY A 287 1.86 29.89 -4.88
CA GLY A 287 1.80 30.55 -6.19
C GLY A 287 1.72 32.08 -6.13
N GLY A 288 1.35 32.67 -5.00
CA GLY A 288 1.38 34.11 -4.71
C GLY A 288 0.46 35.01 -5.55
N SER A 289 -0.43 34.40 -6.37
CA SER A 289 -1.25 35.12 -7.32
C SER A 289 -2.60 35.62 -6.76
N TYR A 290 -2.99 35.17 -5.58
CA TYR A 290 -4.31 35.41 -5.01
C TYR A 290 -4.25 35.90 -3.57
N THR A 291 -5.19 36.76 -3.17
CA THR A 291 -5.36 37.17 -1.78
C THR A 291 -5.98 36.04 -0.94
N ILE A 292 -5.77 36.07 0.35
CA ILE A 292 -6.40 35.09 1.28
C ILE A 292 -7.91 35.06 1.16
N SER A 293 -8.52 36.21 0.89
CA SER A 293 -9.96 36.32 0.69
C SER A 293 -10.44 35.60 -0.59
N GLU A 294 -9.68 35.71 -1.69
CA GLU A 294 -9.96 35.02 -2.94
C GLU A 294 -9.76 33.51 -2.78
N ILE A 295 -8.62 33.09 -2.20
CA ILE A 295 -8.34 31.68 -1.91
C ILE A 295 -9.44 31.05 -1.07
N SER A 296 -9.88 31.74 -0.01
CA SER A 296 -10.97 31.29 0.86
C SER A 296 -12.25 30.97 0.08
N LYS A 297 -12.60 31.79 -0.91
CA LYS A 297 -13.77 31.56 -1.78
C LYS A 297 -13.52 30.39 -2.73
N MET A 298 -12.37 30.37 -3.41
CA MET A 298 -12.00 29.31 -4.37
C MET A 298 -12.03 27.91 -3.76
N VAL A 299 -11.69 27.78 -2.47
CA VAL A 299 -11.78 26.51 -1.73
C VAL A 299 -13.10 26.31 -1.01
N GLY A 300 -14.10 27.17 -1.27
CA GLY A 300 -15.48 27.01 -0.81
C GLY A 300 -15.71 27.25 0.68
N TYR A 301 -14.95 28.16 1.30
CA TYR A 301 -15.24 28.62 2.66
C TYR A 301 -16.17 29.84 2.65
N SER A 302 -17.13 29.85 3.58
CA SER A 302 -18.14 30.91 3.69
C SER A 302 -17.56 32.24 4.18
N SER A 303 -16.35 32.25 4.77
CA SER A 303 -15.67 33.48 5.18
C SER A 303 -14.17 33.27 5.31
N PRO A 304 -13.32 34.30 5.07
CA PRO A 304 -11.89 34.24 5.28
C PRO A 304 -11.47 33.87 6.71
N SER A 305 -12.25 34.26 7.72
CA SER A 305 -11.95 33.93 9.12
C SER A 305 -12.07 32.42 9.39
N LYS A 306 -13.14 31.78 8.88
CA LYS A 306 -13.31 30.31 9.00
C LYS A 306 -12.22 29.56 8.24
N PHE A 307 -11.85 30.03 7.07
CA PHE A 307 -10.73 29.50 6.30
C PHE A 307 -9.43 29.60 7.08
N THR A 308 -9.08 30.80 7.57
CA THR A 308 -7.81 31.05 8.30
C THR A 308 -7.71 30.16 9.54
N GLN A 309 -8.80 30.00 10.28
CA GLN A 309 -8.83 29.10 11.44
C GLN A 309 -8.55 27.64 11.00
N ALA A 310 -9.29 27.12 10.02
CA ALA A 310 -9.11 25.75 9.54
C ALA A 310 -7.73 25.52 8.94
N PHE A 311 -7.17 26.52 8.26
CA PHE A 311 -5.84 26.47 7.65
C PHE A 311 -4.74 26.44 8.71
N LYS A 312 -4.83 27.28 9.74
CA LYS A 312 -3.87 27.25 10.87
C LYS A 312 -3.88 25.90 11.60
N GLU A 313 -5.08 25.36 11.87
CA GLU A 313 -5.21 24.02 12.46
C GLU A 313 -4.56 22.95 11.58
N TYR A 314 -4.67 23.07 10.25
CA TYR A 314 -4.11 22.11 9.30
C TYR A 314 -2.59 22.14 9.23
N ILE A 315 -1.98 23.34 9.16
CA ILE A 315 -0.52 23.51 9.08
C ILE A 315 0.19 23.44 10.45
N GLY A 316 -0.57 23.26 11.55
CA GLY A 316 -0.02 23.16 12.89
C GLY A 316 0.45 24.49 13.49
N CYS A 317 0.03 25.64 12.93
CA CYS A 317 0.27 26.96 13.48
C CYS A 317 -0.92 27.41 14.33
N THR A 318 -0.72 27.60 15.62
CA THR A 318 -1.71 28.19 16.57
C THR A 318 -1.60 29.72 16.60
#